data_ebc698f894b19f8ad67956ef99286f65
#
_entry.id   ebc698f894b19f8ad67956ef99286f65
#
_cell.length_a   1.000
_cell.length_b   1.000
_cell.length_c   1.000
_cell.angle_alpha   90.00
_cell.angle_beta   90.00
_cell.angle_gamma   90.00
#
_symmetry.space_group_name_H-M   'P 1'
#
loop_
_entity.id
_entity.type
_entity.pdbx_description
1 polymer ?
#
loop_
_entity_poly.entity_id
_entity_poly.type
_entity_poly.pdbx_seq_one_letter_code
_entity_poly.pdbx_strand_id
1 'polypeptide(L)'
;MAEVWRFFAHEDDFADIDEVGACERLGRVLSFPTISSMDAQTVDWQAFDDLRAYMQQGWPRVFATGEVELIDHSLLVTLAGTDPALKPVMLMGHMDVVPVVPGTETDWTHDPFSGHVDDTYIWGRGAIDMKDQVAGILEAVEYALAHGWQHERTLLLAFGQDEETTQYGAGAIGRALEERGVELEYLIDEGDYRIVAAAEYSAGEGWLMHADLAEKGYADIVLKTRSEGGHSSNPYGGTSLEVLSRAITAICDIEWPARVTDLLAAQLVELGLY
;
A
#
# COMPACT_ATOMS: atom_id res chain seq x y z
N MET A 1 -28.17 4.67 -2.65
CA MET A 1 -27.93 5.14 -1.27
C MET A 1 -26.62 4.49 -0.85
N ALA A 2 -25.59 5.28 -0.61
CA ALA A 2 -24.37 4.76 -0.02
C ALA A 2 -24.69 4.41 1.43
N GLU A 3 -24.55 3.14 1.81
CA GLU A 3 -24.65 2.74 3.21
C GLU A 3 -23.38 3.20 3.91
N VAL A 4 -23.50 4.13 4.84
CA VAL A 4 -22.40 4.52 5.71
C VAL A 4 -22.31 3.47 6.81
N TRP A 5 -21.27 2.64 6.76
CA TRP A 5 -20.97 1.69 7.82
C TRP A 5 -20.31 2.44 8.98
N ARG A 6 -20.97 2.46 10.14
CA ARG A 6 -20.38 3.00 11.37
C ARG A 6 -19.89 1.84 12.21
N PHE A 7 -18.59 1.71 12.35
CA PHE A 7 -17.99 0.80 13.31
C PHE A 7 -17.77 1.54 14.61
N PHE A 8 -18.29 1.01 15.70
CA PHE A 8 -18.00 1.50 17.04
C PHE A 8 -17.12 0.45 17.71
N ALA A 9 -15.80 0.73 17.79
CA ALA A 9 -14.94 0.03 18.72
C ALA A 9 -15.13 0.64 20.10
N HIS A 10 -15.28 -0.18 21.11
CA HIS A 10 -15.25 0.27 22.51
C HIS A 10 -13.80 0.18 23.01
N GLU A 11 -13.40 1.09 23.89
CA GLU A 11 -12.03 1.12 24.45
C GLU A 11 -11.62 -0.23 25.09
N ASP A 12 -12.60 -1.03 25.55
CA ASP A 12 -12.36 -2.33 26.18
C ASP A 12 -12.26 -3.50 25.17
N ASP A 13 -12.62 -3.32 23.90
CA ASP A 13 -12.66 -4.42 22.92
C ASP A 13 -11.26 -5.00 22.59
N PHE A 14 -10.22 -4.22 22.85
CA PHE A 14 -8.82 -4.57 22.56
C PHE A 14 -7.89 -4.29 23.74
N ALA A 15 -8.41 -4.35 24.97
CA ALA A 15 -7.68 -3.97 26.18
C ALA A 15 -6.44 -4.85 26.47
N ASP A 16 -6.31 -6.00 25.82
CA ASP A 16 -5.21 -6.94 25.98
C ASP A 16 -4.29 -7.02 24.73
N ILE A 17 -4.38 -6.05 23.80
CA ILE A 17 -3.42 -5.94 22.73
C ILE A 17 -2.03 -5.69 23.30
N ASP A 18 -1.06 -6.47 22.82
CA ASP A 18 0.37 -6.28 23.08
C ASP A 18 0.91 -5.12 22.21
N GLU A 19 0.57 -3.87 22.60
CA GLU A 19 0.98 -2.67 21.87
C GLU A 19 2.50 -2.55 21.73
N VAL A 20 3.23 -2.86 22.80
CA VAL A 20 4.71 -2.79 22.79
C VAL A 20 5.27 -3.81 21.82
N GLY A 21 4.81 -5.06 21.90
CA GLY A 21 5.25 -6.10 20.98
C GLY A 21 4.85 -5.81 19.53
N ALA A 22 3.68 -5.21 19.28
CA ALA A 22 3.27 -4.80 17.94
C ALA A 22 4.21 -3.73 17.36
N CYS A 23 4.55 -2.71 18.15
CA CYS A 23 5.52 -1.68 17.76
C CYS A 23 6.90 -2.27 17.47
N GLU A 24 7.39 -3.18 18.32
CA GLU A 24 8.66 -3.88 18.13
C GLU A 24 8.65 -4.75 16.86
N ARG A 25 7.54 -5.45 16.59
CA ARG A 25 7.39 -6.26 15.36
C ARG A 25 7.40 -5.40 14.11
N LEU A 26 6.69 -4.27 14.12
CA LEU A 26 6.74 -3.32 13.00
C LEU A 26 8.16 -2.76 12.84
N GLY A 27 8.82 -2.31 13.92
CA GLY A 27 10.21 -1.88 13.86
C GLY A 27 11.12 -2.92 13.23
N ARG A 28 10.93 -4.20 13.59
CA ARG A 28 11.70 -5.30 12.98
C ARG A 28 11.38 -5.48 11.49
N VAL A 29 10.12 -5.37 11.07
CA VAL A 29 9.70 -5.41 9.65
C VAL A 29 10.38 -4.29 8.86
N LEU A 30 10.48 -3.09 9.41
CA LEU A 30 11.14 -1.95 8.79
C LEU A 30 12.66 -2.14 8.61
N SER A 31 13.26 -3.02 9.41
CA SER A 31 14.70 -3.27 9.32
C SER A 31 15.14 -4.11 8.11
N PHE A 32 14.19 -4.67 7.34
CA PHE A 32 14.50 -5.40 6.12
C PHE A 32 14.50 -4.44 4.93
N PRO A 33 15.63 -4.23 4.22
CA PRO A 33 15.72 -3.29 3.11
C PRO A 33 15.19 -3.90 1.81
N THR A 34 13.90 -4.16 1.76
CA THR A 34 13.20 -4.75 0.61
C THR A 34 12.97 -3.73 -0.49
N ILE A 35 14.05 -3.18 -1.03
CA ILE A 35 14.00 -2.15 -2.07
C ILE A 35 13.70 -2.82 -3.41
N SER A 36 12.58 -2.43 -4.05
CA SER A 36 12.25 -2.87 -5.40
C SER A 36 12.96 -2.05 -6.48
N SER A 37 13.02 -2.58 -7.69
CA SER A 37 13.64 -1.95 -8.85
C SER A 37 12.93 -2.35 -10.13
N MET A 38 12.90 -1.44 -11.13
CA MET A 38 12.47 -1.75 -12.49
C MET A 38 13.30 -2.86 -13.15
N ASP A 39 14.54 -3.05 -12.70
CA ASP A 39 15.39 -4.17 -13.10
C ASP A 39 15.45 -5.20 -11.98
N ALA A 40 14.68 -6.26 -12.10
CA ALA A 40 14.60 -7.34 -11.13
C ALA A 40 15.97 -8.01 -10.84
N GLN A 41 16.98 -7.85 -11.71
CA GLN A 41 18.32 -8.39 -11.47
C GLN A 41 19.11 -7.58 -10.44
N THR A 42 18.68 -6.37 -10.13
CA THR A 42 19.30 -5.48 -9.14
C THR A 42 18.64 -5.58 -7.77
N VAL A 43 17.54 -6.31 -7.64
CA VAL A 43 16.80 -6.46 -6.39
C VAL A 43 17.52 -7.48 -5.48
N ASP A 44 17.67 -7.13 -4.22
CA ASP A 44 18.13 -8.06 -3.18
C ASP A 44 16.95 -8.92 -2.69
N TRP A 45 16.70 -10.01 -3.41
CA TRP A 45 15.63 -10.94 -3.06
C TRP A 45 15.84 -11.64 -1.70
N GLN A 46 17.09 -11.69 -1.20
CA GLN A 46 17.36 -12.24 0.12
C GLN A 46 16.71 -11.40 1.23
N ALA A 47 16.67 -10.08 1.08
CA ALA A 47 15.98 -9.20 2.03
C ALA A 47 14.47 -9.51 2.10
N PHE A 48 13.85 -9.87 0.96
CA PHE A 48 12.45 -10.31 0.94
C PHE A 48 12.27 -11.70 1.57
N ASP A 49 13.18 -12.63 1.32
CA ASP A 49 13.16 -13.94 1.96
C ASP A 49 13.28 -13.82 3.49
N ASP A 50 14.18 -12.98 3.95
CA ASP A 50 14.40 -12.71 5.38
C ASP A 50 13.19 -12.05 6.03
N LEU A 51 12.56 -11.08 5.33
CA LEU A 51 11.31 -10.47 5.79
C LEU A 51 10.20 -11.53 5.93
N ARG A 52 9.97 -12.36 4.90
CA ARG A 52 8.94 -13.41 4.94
C ARG A 52 9.21 -14.43 6.04
N ALA A 53 10.47 -14.81 6.23
CA ALA A 53 10.86 -15.71 7.33
C ALA A 53 10.57 -15.08 8.70
N TYR A 54 10.80 -13.78 8.84
CA TYR A 54 10.45 -13.06 10.05
C TYR A 54 8.93 -12.97 10.25
N MET A 55 8.16 -12.69 9.20
CA MET A 55 6.69 -12.63 9.28
C MET A 55 6.12 -13.93 9.85
N GLN A 56 6.63 -15.09 9.42
CA GLN A 56 6.21 -16.40 9.94
C GLN A 56 6.53 -16.56 11.44
N GLN A 57 7.60 -15.94 11.94
CA GLN A 57 7.98 -15.99 13.34
C GLN A 57 7.18 -14.99 14.19
N GLY A 58 6.94 -13.81 13.65
CA GLY A 58 6.26 -12.72 14.34
C GLY A 58 4.75 -12.97 14.53
N TRP A 59 4.12 -13.68 13.56
CA TRP A 59 2.68 -13.96 13.57
C TRP A 59 2.39 -15.45 13.34
N PRO A 60 2.83 -16.31 14.28
CA PRO A 60 2.85 -17.76 14.05
C PRO A 60 1.47 -18.40 13.87
N ARG A 61 0.39 -17.84 14.43
CA ARG A 61 -0.95 -18.39 14.25
C ARG A 61 -1.47 -18.17 12.84
N VAL A 62 -1.23 -16.99 12.27
CA VAL A 62 -1.58 -16.67 10.88
C VAL A 62 -0.97 -17.73 9.95
N PHE A 63 0.33 -17.94 10.07
CA PHE A 63 1.07 -18.85 9.18
C PHE A 63 0.88 -20.34 9.51
N ALA A 64 0.47 -20.69 10.73
CA ALA A 64 0.13 -22.06 11.07
C ALA A 64 -1.30 -22.44 10.64
N THR A 65 -2.20 -21.47 10.56
CA THR A 65 -3.61 -21.69 10.19
C THR A 65 -3.82 -21.56 8.69
N GLY A 66 -3.13 -20.58 8.06
CA GLY A 66 -3.25 -20.27 6.65
C GLY A 66 -2.47 -21.21 5.74
N GLU A 67 -3.00 -21.47 4.55
CA GLU A 67 -2.24 -22.01 3.43
C GLU A 67 -1.35 -20.90 2.86
N VAL A 68 -0.04 -21.12 2.85
CA VAL A 68 0.95 -20.13 2.44
C VAL A 68 1.46 -20.46 1.05
N GLU A 69 1.33 -19.54 0.12
CA GLU A 69 1.80 -19.67 -1.25
C GLU A 69 2.72 -18.50 -1.62
N LEU A 70 3.81 -18.82 -2.29
CA LEU A 70 4.70 -17.85 -2.89
C LEU A 70 4.41 -17.76 -4.39
N ILE A 71 3.99 -16.57 -4.85
CA ILE A 71 3.75 -16.29 -6.27
C ILE A 71 4.83 -15.31 -6.71
N ASP A 72 5.80 -15.81 -7.46
CA ASP A 72 7.11 -15.17 -7.67
C ASP A 72 7.75 -14.86 -6.31
N HIS A 73 7.89 -13.60 -5.92
CA HIS A 73 8.37 -13.19 -4.60
C HIS A 73 7.27 -12.60 -3.72
N SER A 74 6.03 -12.55 -4.22
CA SER A 74 4.85 -12.10 -3.48
C SER A 74 4.27 -13.22 -2.63
N LEU A 75 3.64 -12.86 -1.53
CA LEU A 75 3.09 -13.79 -0.56
C LEU A 75 1.57 -13.78 -0.60
N LEU A 76 0.97 -14.95 -0.73
CA LEU A 76 -0.47 -15.15 -0.57
C LEU A 76 -0.72 -16.11 0.58
N VAL A 77 -1.49 -15.68 1.59
CA VAL A 77 -1.91 -16.54 2.70
C VAL A 77 -3.43 -16.68 2.64
N THR A 78 -3.90 -17.92 2.55
CA THR A 78 -5.32 -18.26 2.49
C THR A 78 -5.79 -18.83 3.81
N LEU A 79 -6.63 -18.09 4.53
CA LEU A 79 -7.31 -18.56 5.73
C LEU A 79 -8.72 -19.01 5.32
N ALA A 80 -8.93 -20.32 5.27
CA ALA A 80 -10.19 -20.89 4.81
C ALA A 80 -11.34 -20.57 5.77
N GLY A 81 -12.42 -20.02 5.24
CA GLY A 81 -13.65 -19.80 5.99
C GLY A 81 -14.45 -21.08 6.20
N THR A 82 -15.43 -21.03 7.10
CA THR A 82 -16.31 -22.16 7.39
C THR A 82 -17.41 -22.37 6.34
N ASP A 83 -17.72 -21.36 5.54
CA ASP A 83 -18.68 -21.42 4.44
C ASP A 83 -18.00 -21.13 3.07
N PRO A 84 -17.68 -22.19 2.31
CA PRO A 84 -17.04 -22.04 1.00
C PRO A 84 -17.97 -21.48 -0.09
N ALA A 85 -19.26 -21.29 0.17
CA ALA A 85 -20.17 -20.67 -0.77
C ALA A 85 -20.10 -19.14 -0.76
N LEU A 86 -19.51 -18.57 0.29
CA LEU A 86 -19.31 -17.13 0.38
C LEU A 86 -18.07 -16.72 -0.40
N LYS A 87 -18.18 -15.62 -1.16
CA LYS A 87 -17.02 -15.03 -1.84
C LYS A 87 -15.98 -14.61 -0.81
N PRO A 88 -14.68 -14.88 -1.05
CA PRO A 88 -13.60 -14.46 -0.15
C PRO A 88 -13.47 -12.94 -0.11
N VAL A 89 -12.86 -12.45 0.96
CA VAL A 89 -12.37 -11.08 1.07
C VAL A 89 -10.84 -11.09 1.05
N MET A 90 -10.24 -9.99 0.58
CA MET A 90 -8.79 -9.85 0.50
C MET A 90 -8.33 -8.61 1.25
N LEU A 91 -7.27 -8.77 2.03
CA LEU A 91 -6.50 -7.67 2.60
C LEU A 91 -5.15 -7.64 1.89
N MET A 92 -4.82 -6.51 1.30
CA MET A 92 -3.61 -6.34 0.50
C MET A 92 -2.62 -5.38 1.15
N GLY A 93 -1.40 -5.49 0.71
CA GLY A 93 -0.32 -4.56 0.98
C GLY A 93 0.91 -4.93 0.17
N HIS A 94 1.94 -4.10 0.22
CA HIS A 94 3.22 -4.42 -0.41
C HIS A 94 4.35 -4.48 0.59
N MET A 95 5.32 -5.35 0.30
CA MET A 95 6.49 -5.60 1.15
C MET A 95 7.68 -4.76 0.73
N ASP A 96 7.66 -4.24 -0.50
CA ASP A 96 8.76 -3.44 -1.03
C ASP A 96 8.68 -1.98 -0.57
N VAL A 97 9.75 -1.28 -0.82
CA VAL A 97 9.89 0.14 -0.50
C VAL A 97 10.76 0.82 -1.55
N VAL A 98 10.56 2.13 -1.72
CA VAL A 98 11.46 2.96 -2.55
C VAL A 98 12.84 3.08 -1.90
N PRO A 99 13.91 3.27 -2.69
CA PRO A 99 15.26 3.49 -2.16
C PRO A 99 15.35 4.80 -1.38
N VAL A 100 16.37 4.89 -0.52
CA VAL A 100 16.81 6.17 0.02
C VAL A 100 17.46 6.97 -1.11
N VAL A 101 17.10 8.24 -1.26
CA VAL A 101 17.67 9.10 -2.29
C VAL A 101 19.18 9.27 -2.03
N PRO A 102 20.05 8.95 -2.99
CA PRO A 102 21.48 9.06 -2.79
C PRO A 102 21.92 10.46 -2.37
N GLY A 103 22.71 10.55 -1.30
CA GLY A 103 23.18 11.81 -0.72
C GLY A 103 22.27 12.42 0.36
N THR A 104 21.16 11.75 0.70
CA THR A 104 20.25 12.16 1.79
C THR A 104 20.32 11.23 2.99
N GLU A 105 21.26 10.31 3.03
CA GLU A 105 21.39 9.29 4.09
C GLU A 105 21.61 9.93 5.47
N THR A 106 22.27 11.10 5.51
CA THR A 106 22.52 11.85 6.74
C THR A 106 21.36 12.76 7.17
N ASP A 107 20.33 12.90 6.34
CA ASP A 107 19.15 13.72 6.65
C ASP A 107 18.15 12.96 7.54
N TRP A 108 18.33 11.65 7.68
CA TRP A 108 17.52 10.82 8.53
C TRP A 108 17.92 10.92 9.99
N THR A 109 16.95 11.05 10.89
CA THR A 109 17.19 11.09 12.34
C THR A 109 17.75 9.77 12.85
N HIS A 110 17.27 8.66 12.31
CA HIS A 110 17.78 7.31 12.52
C HIS A 110 18.05 6.67 11.16
N ASP A 111 18.93 5.67 11.12
CA ASP A 111 19.14 4.92 9.88
C ASP A 111 17.80 4.40 9.33
N PRO A 112 17.49 4.62 8.04
CA PRO A 112 16.20 4.29 7.45
C PRO A 112 15.82 2.81 7.55
N PHE A 113 16.76 1.93 7.78
CA PHE A 113 16.53 0.50 8.00
C PHE A 113 16.98 0.02 9.39
N SER A 114 17.07 0.94 10.36
CA SER A 114 17.36 0.56 11.75
C SER A 114 16.20 -0.12 12.46
N GLY A 115 14.96 0.15 12.03
CA GLY A 115 13.77 -0.29 12.73
C GLY A 115 13.66 0.28 14.14
N HIS A 116 14.17 1.50 14.35
CA HIS A 116 14.19 2.15 15.65
C HIS A 116 12.79 2.46 16.15
N VAL A 117 12.51 2.10 17.40
CA VAL A 117 11.25 2.40 18.10
C VAL A 117 11.60 3.20 19.34
N ASP A 118 10.97 4.34 19.52
CA ASP A 118 11.04 5.13 20.74
C ASP A 118 9.64 5.31 21.37
N ASP A 119 9.54 6.09 22.44
CA ASP A 119 8.28 6.28 23.17
C ASP A 119 7.19 7.00 22.34
N THR A 120 7.51 7.52 21.15
CA THR A 120 6.61 8.38 20.37
C THR A 120 6.44 7.88 18.94
N TYR A 121 7.51 7.34 18.33
CA TYR A 121 7.57 7.03 16.90
C TYR A 121 8.22 5.68 16.63
N ILE A 122 7.81 5.10 15.52
CA ILE A 122 8.47 3.98 14.87
C ILE A 122 9.12 4.53 13.59
N TRP A 123 10.46 4.42 13.52
CA TRP A 123 11.26 5.07 12.51
C TRP A 123 11.72 4.10 11.43
N GLY A 124 11.53 4.46 10.18
CA GLY A 124 12.10 3.69 9.09
C GLY A 124 11.47 3.97 7.73
N ARG A 125 12.17 3.56 6.68
CA ARG A 125 11.61 3.52 5.33
C ARG A 125 10.51 2.45 5.28
N GLY A 126 9.32 2.80 4.74
CA GLY A 126 8.15 1.92 4.72
C GLY A 126 7.29 1.98 5.99
N ALA A 127 7.58 2.91 6.93
CA ALA A 127 6.81 3.05 8.17
C ALA A 127 5.38 3.60 7.94
N ILE A 128 5.11 4.16 6.77
CA ILE A 128 3.79 4.67 6.36
C ILE A 128 3.38 4.06 5.03
N ASP A 129 4.32 3.77 4.15
CA ASP A 129 4.13 3.26 2.81
C ASP A 129 5.01 2.01 2.61
N MET A 130 4.41 0.78 2.79
CA MET A 130 3.18 0.52 3.57
C MET A 130 3.38 -0.71 4.47
N LYS A 131 4.59 -0.90 5.00
CA LYS A 131 4.88 -2.02 5.91
C LYS A 131 4.11 -1.95 7.23
N ASP A 132 3.66 -0.76 7.63
CA ASP A 132 2.74 -0.58 8.77
C ASP A 132 1.41 -1.29 8.51
N GLN A 133 0.83 -1.16 7.32
CA GLN A 133 -0.41 -1.87 6.97
C GLN A 133 -0.16 -3.38 6.88
N VAL A 134 0.95 -3.82 6.30
CA VAL A 134 1.31 -5.26 6.27
C VAL A 134 1.38 -5.83 7.69
N ALA A 135 2.08 -5.14 8.59
CA ALA A 135 2.17 -5.53 10.00
C ALA A 135 0.80 -5.44 10.69
N GLY A 136 0.05 -4.36 10.46
CA GLY A 136 -1.28 -4.15 11.03
C GLY A 136 -2.28 -5.24 10.64
N ILE A 137 -2.30 -5.66 9.38
CA ILE A 137 -3.11 -6.79 8.91
C ILE A 137 -2.73 -8.08 9.66
N LEU A 138 -1.43 -8.36 9.77
CA LEU A 138 -0.94 -9.55 10.46
C LEU A 138 -1.23 -9.51 11.96
N GLU A 139 -1.07 -8.35 12.62
CA GLU A 139 -1.44 -8.16 14.03
C GLU A 139 -2.93 -8.40 14.27
N ALA A 140 -3.78 -7.82 13.45
CA ALA A 140 -5.23 -7.97 13.59
C ALA A 140 -5.68 -9.43 13.45
N VAL A 141 -5.14 -10.13 12.44
CA VAL A 141 -5.49 -11.54 12.22
C VAL A 141 -4.88 -12.45 13.29
N GLU A 142 -3.63 -12.21 13.71
CA GLU A 142 -2.98 -12.96 14.79
C GLU A 142 -3.75 -12.82 16.11
N TYR A 143 -4.15 -11.58 16.44
CA TYR A 143 -4.98 -11.28 17.60
C TYR A 143 -6.33 -12.00 17.53
N ALA A 144 -7.04 -11.89 16.41
CA ALA A 144 -8.33 -12.53 16.22
C ALA A 144 -8.24 -14.06 16.37
N LEU A 145 -7.23 -14.69 15.76
CA LEU A 145 -6.98 -16.13 15.88
C LEU A 145 -6.62 -16.54 17.32
N ALA A 146 -5.86 -15.70 18.04
CA ALA A 146 -5.52 -15.93 19.45
C ALA A 146 -6.76 -15.96 20.35
N HIS A 147 -7.79 -15.21 19.98
CA HIS A 147 -9.07 -15.13 20.69
C HIS A 147 -10.14 -16.11 20.16
N GLY A 148 -9.72 -17.07 19.33
CA GLY A 148 -10.62 -18.12 18.84
C GLY A 148 -11.62 -17.64 17.78
N TRP A 149 -11.27 -16.56 17.05
CA TRP A 149 -12.08 -16.06 15.95
C TRP A 149 -12.32 -17.14 14.91
N GLN A 150 -13.59 -17.33 14.57
CA GLN A 150 -14.04 -18.18 13.49
C GLN A 150 -14.71 -17.30 12.44
N HIS A 151 -14.23 -17.37 11.22
CA HIS A 151 -14.76 -16.59 10.12
C HIS A 151 -15.51 -17.48 9.12
N GLU A 152 -16.60 -16.94 8.60
CA GLU A 152 -17.42 -17.67 7.62
C GLU A 152 -16.78 -17.59 6.23
N ARG A 153 -16.35 -16.39 5.82
CA ARG A 153 -15.68 -16.16 4.53
C ARG A 153 -14.22 -16.52 4.58
N THR A 154 -13.71 -17.05 3.49
CA THR A 154 -12.25 -17.16 3.30
C THR A 154 -11.63 -15.77 3.31
N LEU A 155 -10.55 -15.62 4.06
CA LEU A 155 -9.73 -14.41 4.08
C LEU A 155 -8.43 -14.68 3.33
N LEU A 156 -8.13 -13.80 2.37
CA LEU A 156 -6.89 -13.80 1.61
C LEU A 156 -6.02 -12.64 2.11
N LEU A 157 -4.77 -12.93 2.49
CA LEU A 157 -3.78 -11.91 2.79
C LEU A 157 -2.78 -11.92 1.62
N ALA A 158 -2.68 -10.82 0.90
CA ALA A 158 -1.88 -10.71 -0.31
C ALA A 158 -0.84 -9.61 -0.14
N PHE A 159 0.45 -9.96 -0.15
CA PHE A 159 1.53 -9.02 0.04
C PHE A 159 2.44 -8.98 -1.19
N GLY A 160 2.36 -7.88 -1.94
CA GLY A 160 3.09 -7.66 -3.18
C GLY A 160 4.59 -7.43 -2.96
N GLN A 161 5.37 -7.65 -4.00
CA GLN A 161 6.85 -7.56 -3.96
C GLN A 161 7.40 -6.29 -4.59
N ASP A 162 6.63 -5.55 -5.38
CA ASP A 162 7.13 -4.54 -6.32
C ASP A 162 6.07 -3.48 -6.69
N GLU A 163 5.27 -3.06 -5.72
CA GLU A 163 4.22 -2.05 -5.91
C GLU A 163 4.85 -0.74 -6.39
N GLU A 164 5.92 -0.32 -5.73
CA GLU A 164 6.66 0.93 -5.97
C GLU A 164 7.34 1.00 -7.35
N THR A 165 7.30 -0.08 -8.12
CA THR A 165 7.99 -0.17 -9.41
C THR A 165 7.14 -0.76 -10.51
N THR A 166 6.99 -2.09 -10.57
CA THR A 166 6.36 -2.76 -11.73
C THR A 166 4.94 -3.23 -11.45
N GLN A 167 4.54 -3.33 -10.19
CA GLN A 167 3.23 -3.85 -9.72
C GLN A 167 2.94 -5.26 -10.26
N TYR A 168 3.99 -5.96 -10.68
CA TYR A 168 3.87 -7.29 -11.28
C TYR A 168 3.38 -8.33 -10.27
N GLY A 169 3.84 -8.23 -9.02
CA GLY A 169 3.51 -9.18 -7.96
C GLY A 169 2.03 -9.22 -7.63
N ALA A 170 1.40 -8.06 -7.41
CA ALA A 170 -0.06 -7.98 -7.22
C ALA A 170 -0.81 -8.50 -8.45
N GLY A 171 -0.36 -8.13 -9.65
CA GLY A 171 -0.90 -8.65 -10.91
C GLY A 171 -0.75 -10.16 -11.06
N ALA A 172 0.35 -10.76 -10.58
CA ALA A 172 0.55 -12.21 -10.61
C ALA A 172 -0.42 -12.93 -9.65
N ILE A 173 -0.61 -12.40 -8.44
CA ILE A 173 -1.62 -12.91 -7.50
C ILE A 173 -3.02 -12.83 -8.13
N GLY A 174 -3.38 -11.69 -8.72
CA GLY A 174 -4.67 -11.50 -9.39
C GLY A 174 -4.90 -12.54 -10.50
N ARG A 175 -3.93 -12.76 -11.38
CA ARG A 175 -4.01 -13.78 -12.43
C ARG A 175 -4.16 -15.20 -11.86
N ALA A 176 -3.42 -15.55 -10.82
CA ALA A 176 -3.52 -16.85 -10.18
C ALA A 176 -4.91 -17.10 -9.59
N LEU A 177 -5.52 -16.08 -8.98
CA LEU A 177 -6.88 -16.16 -8.46
C LEU A 177 -7.93 -16.23 -9.57
N GLU A 178 -7.76 -15.46 -10.65
CA GLU A 178 -8.63 -15.51 -11.83
C GLU A 178 -8.60 -16.91 -12.49
N GLU A 179 -7.42 -17.50 -12.68
CA GLU A 179 -7.25 -18.86 -13.22
C GLU A 179 -7.94 -19.94 -12.36
N ARG A 180 -8.04 -19.69 -11.06
CA ARG A 180 -8.75 -20.57 -10.10
C ARG A 180 -10.25 -20.26 -10.03
N GLY A 181 -10.73 -19.26 -10.76
CA GLY A 181 -12.14 -18.84 -10.75
C GLY A 181 -12.56 -18.17 -9.44
N VAL A 182 -11.64 -17.59 -8.71
CA VAL A 182 -11.91 -16.89 -7.45
C VAL A 182 -12.48 -15.51 -7.77
N GLU A 183 -13.68 -15.25 -7.26
CA GLU A 183 -14.31 -13.93 -7.27
C GLU A 183 -14.33 -13.38 -5.85
N LEU A 184 -13.79 -12.18 -5.66
CA LEU A 184 -13.78 -11.51 -4.36
C LEU A 184 -15.12 -10.82 -4.08
N GLU A 185 -15.53 -10.77 -2.80
CA GLU A 185 -16.61 -9.90 -2.33
C GLU A 185 -16.14 -8.44 -2.35
N TYR A 186 -14.97 -8.20 -1.78
CA TYR A 186 -14.23 -6.94 -1.83
C TYR A 186 -12.75 -7.20 -1.50
N LEU A 187 -11.94 -6.19 -1.77
CA LEU A 187 -10.55 -6.13 -1.30
C LEU A 187 -10.32 -4.78 -0.60
N ILE A 188 -9.39 -4.79 0.35
CA ILE A 188 -8.87 -3.60 1.02
C ILE A 188 -7.39 -3.56 0.73
N ASP A 189 -6.94 -2.45 0.18
CA ASP A 189 -5.57 -2.14 -0.13
C ASP A 189 -5.13 -0.88 0.62
N GLU A 190 -4.01 -0.31 0.27
CA GLU A 190 -3.55 0.96 0.82
C GLU A 190 -4.50 2.12 0.46
N GLY A 191 -4.39 3.21 1.22
CA GLY A 191 -5.20 4.39 1.00
C GLY A 191 -4.72 5.57 1.85
N ASP A 192 -5.59 6.54 2.10
CA ASP A 192 -5.28 7.65 3.00
C ASP A 192 -5.22 7.13 4.46
N TYR A 193 -4.02 7.10 5.00
CA TYR A 193 -3.72 6.62 6.36
C TYR A 193 -4.15 7.57 7.48
N ARG A 194 -4.84 8.66 7.16
CA ARG A 194 -5.25 9.64 8.17
C ARG A 194 -6.49 9.20 8.92
N ILE A 195 -6.32 9.01 10.21
CA ILE A 195 -7.41 8.96 11.16
C ILE A 195 -7.47 10.32 11.84
N VAL A 196 -8.57 11.04 11.67
CA VAL A 196 -8.74 12.41 12.14
C VAL A 196 -9.88 12.52 13.14
N ALA A 197 -9.81 13.46 14.06
CA ALA A 197 -10.92 13.71 14.96
C ALA A 197 -12.14 14.20 14.16
N ALA A 198 -13.31 13.58 14.36
CA ALA A 198 -14.53 13.94 13.65
C ALA A 198 -14.92 15.43 13.87
N ALA A 199 -14.55 15.99 15.01
CA ALA A 199 -14.76 17.40 15.32
C ALA A 199 -14.03 18.36 14.36
N GLU A 200 -12.93 17.97 13.73
CA GLU A 200 -12.20 18.79 12.75
C GLU A 200 -13.03 19.04 11.48
N TYR A 201 -13.98 18.15 11.20
CA TYR A 201 -14.88 18.24 10.04
C TYR A 201 -16.33 18.53 10.44
N SER A 202 -16.58 18.97 11.68
CA SER A 202 -17.94 19.18 12.21
C SER A 202 -18.85 17.95 12.16
N ALA A 203 -18.26 16.75 12.13
CA ALA A 203 -18.96 15.49 12.01
C ALA A 203 -19.32 14.85 13.37
N GLY A 204 -19.21 15.59 14.47
CA GLY A 204 -19.55 15.15 15.83
C GLY A 204 -18.33 14.74 16.66
N GLU A 205 -18.53 13.81 17.58
CA GLU A 205 -17.47 13.25 18.43
C GLU A 205 -16.96 11.93 17.82
N GLY A 206 -15.71 11.57 18.10
CA GLY A 206 -15.07 10.33 17.65
C GLY A 206 -14.01 10.55 16.59
N TRP A 207 -13.73 9.51 15.83
CA TRP A 207 -12.69 9.49 14.80
C TRP A 207 -13.29 9.19 13.44
N LEU A 208 -12.73 9.80 12.40
CA LEU A 208 -13.03 9.51 11.01
C LEU A 208 -11.83 8.81 10.38
N MET A 209 -12.09 7.67 9.77
CA MET A 209 -11.18 7.01 8.85
C MET A 209 -11.71 7.23 7.44
N HIS A 210 -10.85 7.72 6.57
CA HIS A 210 -11.18 7.89 5.16
C HIS A 210 -10.97 6.58 4.42
N ALA A 211 -11.91 6.20 3.59
CA ALA A 211 -11.80 5.06 2.69
C ALA A 211 -12.03 5.51 1.25
N ASP A 212 -11.02 5.37 0.42
CA ASP A 212 -11.12 5.61 -1.01
C ASP A 212 -11.70 4.38 -1.71
N LEU A 213 -12.72 4.58 -2.56
CA LEU A 213 -13.38 3.49 -3.30
C LEU A 213 -12.92 3.39 -4.76
N ALA A 214 -12.03 4.27 -5.17
CA ALA A 214 -11.44 4.27 -6.51
C ALA A 214 -10.16 5.08 -6.51
N GLU A 215 -9.24 4.71 -7.37
CA GLU A 215 -8.00 5.42 -7.58
C GLU A 215 -7.94 6.05 -8.98
N LYS A 216 -7.11 7.09 -9.10
CA LYS A 216 -6.85 7.76 -10.37
C LYS A 216 -6.05 6.84 -11.29
N GLY A 217 -6.39 6.85 -12.58
CA GLY A 217 -5.56 6.18 -13.58
C GLY A 217 -4.17 6.83 -13.66
N TYR A 218 -3.15 6.01 -13.83
CA TYR A 218 -1.77 6.41 -14.03
C TYR A 218 -1.37 6.21 -15.50
N ALA A 219 -0.58 7.12 -16.05
CA ALA A 219 -0.01 6.96 -17.38
C ALA A 219 1.30 7.73 -17.51
N ASP A 220 2.33 7.05 -18.01
CA ASP A 220 3.56 7.67 -18.45
C ASP A 220 3.43 8.18 -19.87
N ILE A 221 3.76 9.44 -20.09
CA ILE A 221 3.78 10.05 -21.42
C ILE A 221 5.23 10.32 -21.83
N VAL A 222 5.71 9.58 -22.83
CA VAL A 222 7.06 9.75 -23.34
C VAL A 222 7.06 10.67 -24.57
N LEU A 223 7.65 11.87 -24.42
CA LEU A 223 7.83 12.81 -25.51
C LEU A 223 9.16 12.56 -26.20
N LYS A 224 9.13 12.30 -27.51
CA LYS A 224 10.32 12.10 -28.33
C LYS A 224 10.34 13.10 -29.48
N THR A 225 11.44 13.83 -29.63
CA THR A 225 11.67 14.74 -30.76
C THR A 225 12.94 14.35 -31.49
N ARG A 226 12.96 14.58 -32.79
CA ARG A 226 14.14 14.39 -33.64
C ARG A 226 14.31 15.63 -34.48
N SER A 227 15.56 16.03 -34.69
CA SER A 227 15.94 17.06 -35.68
C SER A 227 17.13 16.60 -36.47
N GLU A 228 17.28 17.11 -37.68
CA GLU A 228 18.54 16.98 -38.43
C GLU A 228 19.59 17.79 -37.68
N GLY A 229 20.79 17.22 -37.52
CA GLY A 229 21.92 17.91 -36.88
C GLY A 229 22.29 19.16 -37.69
N GLY A 230 22.85 20.17 -37.02
CA GLY A 230 23.29 21.41 -37.60
C GLY A 230 24.32 22.12 -36.75
N HIS A 231 24.85 23.23 -37.26
CA HIS A 231 25.79 24.04 -36.51
C HIS A 231 25.06 24.86 -35.47
N SER A 232 25.45 24.73 -34.21
CA SER A 232 24.77 25.40 -33.07
C SER A 232 24.70 26.91 -33.14
N SER A 233 25.64 27.56 -33.88
CA SER A 233 25.61 28.99 -34.08
C SER A 233 24.64 29.44 -35.19
N ASN A 234 24.01 28.53 -35.91
CA ASN A 234 23.09 28.81 -37.00
C ASN A 234 21.91 27.82 -36.99
N PRO A 235 21.02 27.87 -35.98
CA PRO A 235 19.91 26.95 -35.85
C PRO A 235 18.79 27.30 -36.86
N TYR A 236 18.68 26.54 -37.94
CA TYR A 236 17.59 26.68 -38.88
C TYR A 236 16.41 25.78 -38.50
N GLY A 237 15.21 26.34 -38.44
CA GLY A 237 13.97 25.57 -38.42
C GLY A 237 13.57 24.97 -37.09
N GLY A 238 14.20 25.38 -35.99
CA GLY A 238 13.91 24.85 -34.64
C GLY A 238 14.72 23.61 -34.30
N THR A 239 15.33 23.60 -33.15
CA THR A 239 16.07 22.43 -32.63
C THR A 239 15.10 21.44 -32.01
N SER A 240 15.51 20.16 -31.91
CA SER A 240 14.72 19.15 -31.17
C SER A 240 14.42 19.59 -29.72
N LEU A 241 15.36 20.30 -29.10
CA LEU A 241 15.17 20.84 -27.74
C LEU A 241 14.06 21.91 -27.70
N GLU A 242 14.02 22.83 -28.70
CA GLU A 242 12.98 23.86 -28.79
C GLU A 242 11.59 23.23 -28.99
N VAL A 243 11.48 22.25 -29.90
CA VAL A 243 10.23 21.52 -30.12
C VAL A 243 9.78 20.78 -28.87
N LEU A 244 10.71 20.11 -28.19
CA LEU A 244 10.42 19.40 -26.94
C LEU A 244 9.95 20.35 -25.84
N SER A 245 10.64 21.51 -25.66
CA SER A 245 10.27 22.52 -24.66
C SER A 245 8.86 23.06 -24.90
N ARG A 246 8.50 23.33 -26.16
CA ARG A 246 7.13 23.78 -26.51
C ARG A 246 6.08 22.71 -26.23
N ALA A 247 6.39 21.46 -26.51
CA ALA A 247 5.48 20.34 -26.21
C ALA A 247 5.27 20.17 -24.72
N ILE A 248 6.32 20.27 -23.91
CA ILE A 248 6.23 20.23 -22.43
C ILE A 248 5.36 21.38 -21.94
N THR A 249 5.63 22.61 -22.38
CA THR A 249 4.82 23.78 -22.01
C THR A 249 3.35 23.59 -22.36
N ALA A 250 3.06 23.12 -23.58
CA ALA A 250 1.69 22.88 -24.02
C ALA A 250 0.96 21.82 -23.16
N ILE A 251 1.66 20.81 -22.67
CA ILE A 251 1.09 19.82 -21.73
C ILE A 251 0.84 20.45 -20.37
N CYS A 252 1.77 21.27 -19.85
CA CYS A 252 1.60 21.95 -18.59
C CYS A 252 0.42 22.96 -18.61
N ASP A 253 0.15 23.52 -19.79
CA ASP A 253 -0.95 24.49 -19.99
C ASP A 253 -2.33 23.82 -20.20
N ILE A 254 -2.42 22.49 -20.22
CA ILE A 254 -3.69 21.80 -20.34
C ILE A 254 -4.52 22.01 -19.06
N GLU A 255 -5.66 22.65 -19.23
CA GLU A 255 -6.67 22.71 -18.17
C GLU A 255 -7.45 21.40 -18.13
N TRP A 256 -7.17 20.58 -17.12
CA TRP A 256 -7.88 19.33 -16.91
C TRP A 256 -9.25 19.60 -16.31
N PRO A 257 -10.34 19.04 -16.86
CA PRO A 257 -11.67 19.25 -16.30
C PRO A 257 -11.77 18.61 -14.92
N ALA A 258 -12.00 19.44 -13.89
CA ALA A 258 -12.35 18.93 -12.59
C ALA A 258 -13.74 18.24 -12.64
N ARG A 259 -13.84 17.07 -12.07
CA ARG A 259 -15.11 16.36 -11.90
C ARG A 259 -15.30 15.97 -10.45
N VAL A 260 -16.48 16.28 -9.93
CA VAL A 260 -16.96 15.71 -8.67
C VAL A 260 -17.76 14.47 -9.04
N THR A 261 -17.28 13.29 -8.65
CA THR A 261 -18.01 12.03 -8.83
C THR A 261 -19.14 11.96 -7.81
N ASP A 262 -20.16 11.13 -8.08
CA ASP A 262 -21.26 10.94 -7.13
C ASP A 262 -20.75 10.44 -5.76
N LEU A 263 -19.69 9.64 -5.76
CA LEU A 263 -19.03 9.14 -4.57
C LEU A 263 -18.38 10.28 -3.78
N LEU A 264 -17.58 11.12 -4.46
CA LEU A 264 -16.94 12.29 -3.82
C LEU A 264 -18.00 13.27 -3.30
N ALA A 265 -19.09 13.48 -4.04
CA ALA A 265 -20.20 14.32 -3.58
C ALA A 265 -20.83 13.76 -2.30
N ALA A 266 -21.08 12.46 -2.23
CA ALA A 266 -21.62 11.81 -1.03
C ALA A 266 -20.68 11.96 0.16
N GLN A 267 -19.39 11.78 -0.04
CA GLN A 267 -18.36 11.95 0.98
C GLN A 267 -18.27 13.38 1.50
N LEU A 268 -18.30 14.37 0.60
CA LEU A 268 -18.30 15.79 0.98
C LEU A 268 -19.56 16.17 1.77
N VAL A 269 -20.72 15.58 1.45
CA VAL A 269 -21.97 15.80 2.20
C VAL A 269 -21.84 15.25 3.62
N GLU A 270 -21.29 14.05 3.81
CA GLU A 270 -21.08 13.44 5.13
C GLU A 270 -20.10 14.27 5.99
N LEU A 271 -19.10 14.86 5.37
CA LEU A 271 -18.14 15.75 6.02
C LEU A 271 -18.69 17.16 6.28
N GLY A 272 -19.90 17.50 5.82
CA GLY A 272 -20.48 18.84 5.93
C GLY A 272 -19.77 19.90 5.07
N LEU A 273 -19.07 19.47 4.01
CA LEU A 273 -18.29 20.32 3.12
C LEU A 273 -19.02 20.65 1.79
N TYR A 274 -20.22 20.10 1.59
CA TYR A 274 -21.04 20.28 0.37
C TYR A 274 -22.52 20.46 0.70
#